data_cdd06172f4052bf73fddb99380412742
#
_entry.id   cdd06172f4052bf73fddb99380412742
#
_cell.length_a   1.000
_cell.length_b   1.000
_cell.length_c   1.000
_cell.angle_alpha   90.00
_cell.angle_beta   90.00
_cell.angle_gamma   90.00
#
_symmetry.space_group_name_H-M   'P 1'
#
loop_
_entity.id
_entity.type
_entity.pdbx_description
1 polymer ?
#
loop_
_entity_poly.entity_id
_entity_poly.type
_entity_poly.pdbx_seq_one_letter_code
_entity_poly.pdbx_strand_id
1 'polypeptide(L)'
;MRRLAVFASGSGTNFEAIVTACERGVLDAEVVLMVCDKPGAKVVERAAAHEVGAFVFAPKQYASKADYEREIVARLDAAGVELVCLAGYMRIVGDVLLGAYGGRIINIHPSLLPAFRGAHAIEQALEYGVKVFGVTIHYVDAELDG
;
A
#
# COMPACT_ATOMS: atom_id res chain seq x y z
N MET A 1 7.37 4.67 -15.63
CA MET A 1 7.61 4.59 -14.18
C MET A 1 6.56 3.67 -13.57
N ARG A 2 6.98 2.77 -12.69
CA ARG A 2 6.08 1.80 -12.08
C ARG A 2 5.15 2.49 -11.08
N ARG A 3 3.94 1.99 -10.97
CA ARG A 3 2.88 2.67 -10.22
C ARG A 3 2.50 1.89 -8.97
N LEU A 4 2.65 2.53 -7.81
CA LEU A 4 2.41 1.94 -6.50
C LEU A 4 1.17 2.53 -5.86
N ALA A 5 0.47 1.73 -5.06
CA ALA A 5 -0.47 2.23 -4.06
C ALA A 5 0.08 1.89 -2.68
N VAL A 6 -0.14 2.76 -1.72
CA VAL A 6 0.26 2.53 -0.34
C VAL A 6 -1.00 2.57 0.52
N PHE A 7 -1.20 1.53 1.33
CA PHE A 7 -2.32 1.44 2.25
C PHE A 7 -1.80 1.69 3.66
N ALA A 8 -2.47 2.56 4.41
CA ALA A 8 -2.05 2.90 5.76
C ALA A 8 -3.26 3.27 6.61
N SER A 9 -3.16 3.10 7.93
CA SER A 9 -4.26 3.41 8.84
C SER A 9 -3.93 4.50 9.86
N GLY A 10 -2.68 4.88 10.00
CA GLY A 10 -2.26 5.72 11.12
C GLY A 10 -1.34 6.87 10.73
N SER A 11 -0.16 6.92 11.36
CA SER A 11 0.74 8.06 11.21
C SER A 11 1.31 8.23 9.81
N GLY A 12 1.48 7.13 9.09
CA GLY A 12 1.99 7.20 7.72
C GLY A 12 3.48 7.38 7.60
N THR A 13 4.26 7.02 8.62
CA THR A 13 5.72 7.16 8.53
C THR A 13 6.31 6.25 7.46
N ASN A 14 5.76 5.05 7.27
CA ASN A 14 6.17 4.18 6.18
C ASN A 14 5.76 4.75 4.82
N PHE A 15 4.56 5.32 4.74
CA PHE A 15 4.13 6.01 3.53
C PHE A 15 5.10 7.13 3.18
N GLU A 16 5.46 7.93 4.18
CA GLU A 16 6.40 9.04 3.98
C GLU A 16 7.74 8.54 3.44
N ALA A 17 8.25 7.44 3.99
CA ALA A 17 9.51 6.86 3.55
C ALA A 17 9.44 6.38 2.10
N ILE A 18 8.33 5.75 1.72
CA ILE A 18 8.15 5.23 0.37
C ILE A 18 8.05 6.37 -0.64
N VAL A 19 7.20 7.35 -0.36
CA VAL A 19 6.98 8.45 -1.31
C VAL A 19 8.26 9.29 -1.46
N THR A 20 8.99 9.48 -0.37
CA THR A 20 10.25 10.22 -0.41
C THR A 20 11.30 9.46 -1.23
N ALA A 21 11.38 8.15 -1.09
CA ALA A 21 12.31 7.34 -1.88
C ALA A 21 11.99 7.45 -3.38
N CYS A 22 10.72 7.48 -3.73
CA CYS A 22 10.31 7.68 -5.12
C CYS A 22 10.70 9.06 -5.61
N GLU A 23 10.43 10.10 -4.81
CA GLU A 23 10.72 11.48 -5.21
C GLU A 23 12.22 11.73 -5.37
N ARG A 24 13.03 11.04 -4.60
CA ARG A 24 14.49 11.19 -4.66
C ARG A 24 15.15 10.28 -5.70
N GLY A 25 14.37 9.49 -6.39
CA GLY A 25 14.91 8.59 -7.40
C GLY A 25 15.59 7.35 -6.84
N VAL A 26 15.51 7.12 -5.53
CA VAL A 26 16.03 5.90 -4.91
C VAL A 26 15.22 4.69 -5.37
N LEU A 27 13.94 4.90 -5.58
CA LEU A 27 13.02 3.87 -6.05
C LEU A 27 12.43 4.35 -7.38
N ASP A 28 12.61 3.57 -8.44
CA ASP A 28 12.08 3.93 -9.77
C ASP A 28 10.61 3.57 -9.85
N ALA A 29 9.81 4.36 -9.18
CA ALA A 29 8.38 4.15 -9.08
C ALA A 29 7.70 5.44 -8.66
N GLU A 30 6.39 5.44 -8.74
CA GLU A 30 5.57 6.57 -8.34
C GLU A 30 4.43 6.08 -7.46
N VAL A 31 4.21 6.74 -6.33
CA VAL A 31 3.03 6.45 -5.51
C VAL A 31 1.87 7.23 -6.10
N VAL A 32 0.91 6.51 -6.69
CA VAL A 32 -0.21 7.15 -7.38
C VAL A 32 -1.48 7.16 -6.57
N LEU A 33 -1.54 6.39 -5.48
CA LEU A 33 -2.73 6.33 -4.64
C LEU A 33 -2.36 5.93 -3.22
N MET A 34 -2.93 6.62 -2.25
CA MET A 34 -2.87 6.23 -0.85
C MET A 34 -4.28 5.80 -0.42
N VAL A 35 -4.39 4.65 0.21
CA VAL A 35 -5.67 4.13 0.69
C VAL A 35 -5.64 4.10 2.22
N CYS A 36 -6.64 4.71 2.84
CA CYS A 36 -6.68 4.84 4.30
C CYS A 36 -8.08 4.52 4.82
N ASP A 37 -8.14 3.69 5.85
CA ASP A 37 -9.40 3.25 6.44
C ASP A 37 -9.84 4.08 7.65
N LYS A 38 -9.15 5.21 7.90
CA LYS A 38 -9.47 6.08 9.04
C LYS A 38 -9.45 7.54 8.63
N PRO A 39 -10.63 8.13 8.39
CA PRO A 39 -10.70 9.57 8.16
C PRO A 39 -10.09 10.30 9.36
N GLY A 40 -9.25 11.27 9.11
CA GLY A 40 -8.56 12.00 10.18
C GLY A 40 -7.20 11.44 10.56
N ALA A 41 -6.78 10.31 10.00
CA ALA A 41 -5.44 9.79 10.25
C ALA A 41 -4.39 10.72 9.67
N LYS A 42 -3.23 10.79 10.32
CA LYS A 42 -2.17 11.70 9.88
C LYS A 42 -1.66 11.39 8.48
N VAL A 43 -1.71 10.13 8.06
CA VAL A 43 -1.27 9.76 6.71
C VAL A 43 -2.05 10.51 5.63
N VAL A 44 -3.29 10.92 5.91
CA VAL A 44 -4.09 11.68 4.95
C VAL A 44 -3.44 13.04 4.70
N GLU A 45 -2.94 13.69 5.76
CA GLU A 45 -2.22 14.96 5.60
C GLU A 45 -0.92 14.78 4.84
N ARG A 46 -0.22 13.67 5.09
CA ARG A 46 1.03 13.40 4.38
C ARG A 46 0.79 13.19 2.89
N ALA A 47 -0.28 12.48 2.54
CA ALA A 47 -0.61 12.28 1.13
C ALA A 47 -0.90 13.60 0.45
N ALA A 48 -1.65 14.48 1.11
CA ALA A 48 -1.95 15.81 0.56
C ALA A 48 -0.67 16.62 0.38
N ALA A 49 0.25 16.56 1.33
CA ALA A 49 1.50 17.32 1.26
C ALA A 49 2.37 16.87 0.08
N HIS A 50 2.31 15.62 -0.30
CA HIS A 50 3.06 15.08 -1.44
C HIS A 50 2.23 15.06 -2.72
N GLU A 51 1.02 15.60 -2.68
CA GLU A 51 0.12 15.66 -3.84
C GLU A 51 -0.21 14.26 -4.37
N VAL A 52 -0.32 13.30 -3.46
CA VAL A 52 -0.73 11.93 -3.80
C VAL A 52 -2.24 11.83 -3.64
N GLY A 53 -2.92 11.31 -4.66
CA GLY A 53 -4.34 11.05 -4.58
C GLY A 53 -4.66 10.07 -3.46
N ALA A 54 -5.78 10.28 -2.76
CA ALA A 54 -6.12 9.44 -1.62
C ALA A 54 -7.55 8.95 -1.72
N PHE A 55 -7.74 7.68 -1.36
CA PHE A 55 -9.05 7.13 -1.10
C PHE A 55 -9.15 6.87 0.40
N VAL A 56 -9.96 7.68 1.08
CA VAL A 56 -10.15 7.58 2.53
C VAL A 56 -11.57 7.14 2.78
N PHE A 57 -11.73 6.09 3.58
CA PHE A 57 -13.05 5.54 3.83
C PHE A 57 -13.19 5.15 5.29
N ALA A 58 -14.45 5.04 5.74
CA ALA A 58 -14.77 4.53 7.07
C ALA A 58 -15.44 3.16 6.89
N PRO A 59 -14.79 2.08 7.33
CA PRO A 59 -15.36 0.73 7.12
C PRO A 59 -16.77 0.57 7.64
N LYS A 60 -17.12 1.28 8.72
CA LYS A 60 -18.45 1.18 9.31
C LYS A 60 -19.56 1.74 8.42
N GLN A 61 -19.21 2.50 7.41
CA GLN A 61 -20.20 3.06 6.47
C GLN A 61 -20.55 2.11 5.34
N TYR A 62 -19.94 0.93 5.34
CA TYR A 62 -20.19 -0.08 4.31
C TYR A 62 -20.88 -1.27 4.94
N ALA A 63 -21.71 -1.95 4.17
CA ALA A 63 -22.43 -3.11 4.64
C ALA A 63 -21.50 -4.30 4.92
N SER A 64 -20.38 -4.37 4.20
CA SER A 64 -19.46 -5.49 4.34
C SER A 64 -18.04 -5.08 3.91
N LYS A 65 -17.07 -5.91 4.28
CA LYS A 65 -15.70 -5.76 3.79
C LYS A 65 -15.65 -5.84 2.27
N ALA A 66 -16.42 -6.79 1.69
CA ALA A 66 -16.42 -6.93 0.24
C ALA A 66 -16.86 -5.65 -0.45
N ASP A 67 -17.79 -4.91 0.14
CA ASP A 67 -18.28 -3.67 -0.45
C ASP A 67 -17.18 -2.60 -0.51
N TYR A 68 -16.46 -2.37 0.59
CA TYR A 68 -15.42 -1.35 0.54
C TYR A 68 -14.22 -1.83 -0.28
N GLU A 69 -13.94 -3.12 -0.30
CA GLU A 69 -12.84 -3.62 -1.12
C GLU A 69 -13.14 -3.52 -2.61
N ARG A 70 -14.40 -3.66 -3.01
CA ARG A 70 -14.76 -3.43 -4.42
C ARG A 70 -14.46 -2.00 -4.84
N GLU A 71 -14.73 -1.06 -3.97
CA GLU A 71 -14.42 0.33 -4.27
C GLU A 71 -12.92 0.57 -4.30
N ILE A 72 -12.17 -0.04 -3.37
CA ILE A 72 -10.71 0.04 -3.39
C ILE A 72 -10.18 -0.48 -4.73
N VAL A 73 -10.63 -1.66 -5.16
CA VAL A 73 -10.18 -2.25 -6.42
C VAL A 73 -10.48 -1.32 -7.60
N ALA A 74 -11.67 -0.73 -7.62
CA ALA A 74 -12.02 0.21 -8.69
C ALA A 74 -11.04 1.39 -8.73
N ARG A 75 -10.64 1.90 -7.57
CA ARG A 75 -9.68 3.01 -7.49
C ARG A 75 -8.29 2.58 -7.94
N LEU A 76 -7.86 1.38 -7.53
CA LEU A 76 -6.57 0.84 -7.95
C LEU A 76 -6.51 0.67 -9.46
N ASP A 77 -7.56 0.10 -10.03
CA ASP A 77 -7.63 -0.12 -11.46
C ASP A 77 -7.60 1.20 -12.23
N ALA A 78 -8.37 2.18 -11.78
CA ALA A 78 -8.43 3.49 -12.43
C ALA A 78 -7.08 4.20 -12.39
N ALA A 79 -6.30 3.99 -11.32
CA ALA A 79 -4.98 4.61 -11.18
C ALA A 79 -3.88 3.81 -11.87
N GLY A 80 -4.18 2.63 -12.40
CA GLY A 80 -3.20 1.79 -13.06
C GLY A 80 -2.16 1.22 -12.12
N VAL A 81 -2.56 0.89 -10.89
CA VAL A 81 -1.63 0.40 -9.88
C VAL A 81 -1.08 -0.97 -10.25
N GLU A 82 0.23 -1.13 -10.11
CA GLU A 82 0.91 -2.38 -10.40
C GLU A 82 1.26 -3.16 -9.13
N LEU A 83 1.47 -2.46 -8.01
CA LEU A 83 1.86 -3.09 -6.75
C LEU A 83 1.23 -2.35 -5.58
N VAL A 84 0.66 -3.12 -4.66
CA VAL A 84 0.06 -2.59 -3.43
C VAL A 84 1.04 -2.82 -2.29
N CYS A 85 1.38 -1.77 -1.56
CA CYS A 85 2.26 -1.83 -0.40
C CYS A 85 1.41 -1.58 0.85
N LEU A 86 1.30 -2.57 1.72
CA LEU A 86 0.62 -2.39 2.99
C LEU A 86 1.65 -1.83 3.98
N ALA A 87 1.45 -0.61 4.42
CA ALA A 87 2.40 0.12 5.24
C ALA A 87 1.70 0.61 6.51
N GLY A 88 1.39 -0.33 7.39
CA GLY A 88 0.64 -0.01 8.60
C GLY A 88 -0.87 0.00 8.38
N TYR A 89 -1.35 -0.77 7.43
CA TYR A 89 -2.78 -0.94 7.19
C TYR A 89 -3.32 -1.94 8.20
N MET A 90 -4.31 -1.53 8.99
CA MET A 90 -4.78 -2.31 10.12
C MET A 90 -5.92 -3.28 9.79
N ARG A 91 -6.39 -3.28 8.56
CA ARG A 91 -7.43 -4.21 8.13
C ARG A 91 -6.82 -5.47 7.56
N ILE A 92 -7.46 -6.61 7.82
CA ILE A 92 -7.09 -7.86 7.16
C ILE A 92 -7.58 -7.77 5.72
N VAL A 93 -6.72 -8.06 4.77
CA VAL A 93 -7.08 -8.05 3.35
C VAL A 93 -8.04 -9.20 3.09
N GLY A 94 -9.15 -8.89 2.48
CA GLY A 94 -10.21 -9.86 2.21
C GLY A 94 -10.17 -10.43 0.80
N ASP A 95 -11.18 -11.27 0.51
CA ASP A 95 -11.19 -12.02 -0.73
C ASP A 95 -11.29 -11.18 -1.99
N VAL A 96 -12.01 -10.05 -1.93
CA VAL A 96 -12.18 -9.21 -3.11
C VAL A 96 -10.86 -8.61 -3.54
N LEU A 97 -10.13 -8.03 -2.58
CA LEU A 97 -8.83 -7.42 -2.88
C LEU A 97 -7.80 -8.48 -3.26
N LEU A 98 -7.77 -9.60 -2.54
CA LEU A 98 -6.87 -10.70 -2.88
C LEU A 98 -7.16 -11.29 -4.25
N GLY A 99 -8.44 -11.40 -4.62
CA GLY A 99 -8.81 -11.92 -5.93
C GLY A 99 -8.34 -11.04 -7.06
N ALA A 100 -8.38 -9.72 -6.86
CA ALA A 100 -8.00 -8.77 -7.90
C ALA A 100 -6.50 -8.51 -7.93
N TYR A 101 -5.85 -8.44 -6.77
CA TYR A 101 -4.45 -8.02 -6.66
C TYR A 101 -3.56 -9.06 -5.98
N GLY A 102 -4.06 -10.26 -5.74
CA GLY A 102 -3.24 -11.33 -5.17
C GLY A 102 -2.00 -11.54 -6.01
N GLY A 103 -0.85 -11.74 -5.35
CA GLY A 103 0.41 -11.79 -6.04
C GLY A 103 1.03 -10.42 -6.33
N ARG A 104 0.30 -9.34 -6.02
CA ARG A 104 0.81 -7.96 -6.19
C ARG A 104 0.58 -7.15 -4.92
N ILE A 105 0.56 -7.80 -3.76
CA ILE A 105 0.41 -7.14 -2.46
C ILE A 105 1.57 -7.56 -1.59
N ILE A 106 2.27 -6.59 -1.04
CA ILE A 106 3.37 -6.85 -0.12
C ILE A 106 3.13 -6.07 1.18
N ASN A 107 3.64 -6.60 2.27
CA ASN A 107 3.52 -5.97 3.58
C ASN A 107 4.89 -5.42 3.99
N ILE A 108 4.94 -4.13 4.33
CA ILE A 108 6.17 -3.46 4.71
C ILE A 108 6.23 -3.37 6.23
N HIS A 109 7.27 -3.94 6.83
CA HIS A 109 7.43 -3.92 8.28
C HIS A 109 7.97 -2.58 8.77
N PRO A 110 7.47 -2.08 9.91
CA PRO A 110 7.96 -0.81 10.46
C PRO A 110 9.45 -0.81 10.78
N SER A 111 10.04 -1.99 11.04
CA SER A 111 11.46 -2.10 11.37
C SER A 111 12.37 -1.66 10.24
N LEU A 112 11.84 -1.39 9.06
CA LEU A 112 12.64 -0.89 7.95
C LEU A 112 13.00 0.59 8.09
N LEU A 113 12.36 1.30 8.99
CA LEU A 113 12.64 2.72 9.24
C LEU A 113 13.80 2.85 10.23
N PRO A 114 14.57 3.93 10.14
CA PRO A 114 14.55 5.00 9.16
C PRO A 114 15.35 4.72 7.90
N ALA A 115 16.07 3.62 7.84
CA ALA A 115 16.99 3.34 6.73
C ALA A 115 16.26 2.92 5.46
N PHE A 116 14.99 2.69 5.53
CA PHE A 116 14.10 2.19 4.48
C PHE A 116 14.74 1.16 3.57
N ARG A 117 15.07 0.01 4.15
CA ARG A 117 15.57 -1.14 3.39
C ARG A 117 14.48 -1.71 2.48
N GLY A 118 13.25 -1.37 2.73
CA GLY A 118 12.12 -1.82 1.91
C GLY A 118 12.20 -1.34 0.48
N ALA A 119 12.95 -0.28 0.18
CA ALA A 119 13.09 0.19 -1.20
C ALA A 119 13.64 -0.91 -2.11
N HIS A 120 14.66 -1.63 -1.64
CA HIS A 120 15.24 -2.71 -2.43
C HIS A 120 14.23 -3.85 -2.65
N ALA A 121 13.49 -4.20 -1.61
CA ALA A 121 12.49 -5.26 -1.72
C ALA A 121 11.33 -4.85 -2.63
N ILE A 122 10.94 -3.57 -2.61
CA ILE A 122 9.91 -3.08 -3.53
C ILE A 122 10.42 -3.15 -4.97
N GLU A 123 11.67 -2.74 -5.21
CA GLU A 123 12.25 -2.85 -6.54
C GLU A 123 12.25 -4.29 -7.05
N GLN A 124 12.63 -5.23 -6.19
CA GLN A 124 12.61 -6.64 -6.57
C GLN A 124 11.20 -7.12 -6.89
N ALA A 125 10.21 -6.72 -6.09
CA ALA A 125 8.82 -7.10 -6.32
C ALA A 125 8.32 -6.57 -7.66
N LEU A 126 8.68 -5.35 -8.03
CA LEU A 126 8.27 -4.76 -9.29
C LEU A 126 8.99 -5.40 -10.48
N GLU A 127 10.26 -5.74 -10.30
CA GLU A 127 11.10 -6.25 -11.39
C GLU A 127 10.87 -7.73 -11.66
N TYR A 128 10.75 -8.52 -10.61
CA TYR A 128 10.67 -9.97 -10.72
C TYR A 128 9.30 -10.54 -10.35
N GLY A 129 8.33 -9.66 -10.10
CA GLY A 129 7.02 -10.08 -9.60
C GLY A 129 7.09 -10.40 -8.12
N VAL A 130 5.98 -10.86 -7.58
CA VAL A 130 5.84 -11.01 -6.14
C VAL A 130 6.44 -12.31 -5.60
N LYS A 131 7.44 -12.85 -6.23
CA LYS A 131 8.13 -14.03 -5.73
C LYS A 131 9.38 -13.64 -4.97
N VAL A 132 9.43 -12.44 -4.44
CA VAL A 132 10.56 -11.97 -3.65
C VAL A 132 10.30 -12.30 -2.19
N PHE A 133 11.27 -12.93 -1.56
CA PHE A 133 11.18 -13.26 -0.15
C PHE A 133 12.35 -12.60 0.57
N GLY A 134 12.04 -11.69 1.45
CA GLY A 134 13.02 -11.06 2.29
C GLY A 134 12.55 -11.11 3.72
N VAL A 135 13.45 -10.86 4.65
CA VAL A 135 13.08 -10.82 6.07
C VAL A 135 12.18 -9.64 6.39
N THR A 136 12.10 -8.68 5.49
CA THR A 136 11.43 -7.41 5.72
C THR A 136 10.10 -7.28 4.98
N ILE A 137 9.79 -8.24 4.14
CA ILE A 137 8.61 -8.21 3.30
C ILE A 137 8.07 -9.64 3.18
N HIS A 138 6.76 -9.79 3.18
CA HIS A 138 6.16 -11.09 2.89
C HIS A 138 4.85 -10.87 2.15
N TYR A 139 4.44 -11.89 1.41
CA TYR A 139 3.20 -11.81 0.67
C TYR A 139 2.02 -11.92 1.59
N VAL A 140 0.95 -11.23 1.23
CA VAL A 140 -0.30 -11.29 1.98
C VAL A 140 -1.25 -12.20 1.24
N ASP A 141 -1.80 -13.19 1.93
CA ASP A 141 -2.84 -14.04 1.41
C ASP A 141 -3.96 -14.17 2.43
N ALA A 142 -4.99 -14.96 2.11
CA ALA A 142 -6.18 -15.04 2.93
C ALA A 142 -5.93 -15.64 4.31
N GLU A 143 -4.82 -16.30 4.52
CA GLU A 143 -4.51 -16.95 5.79
C GLU A 143 -3.66 -16.09 6.69
N LEU A 144 -3.10 -15.02 6.18
CA LEU A 144 -2.29 -14.14 7.00
C LEU A 144 -3.17 -13.19 7.78
N ASP A 145 -2.70 -12.84 8.93
CA ASP A 145 -3.43 -11.89 9.77
C ASP A 145 -3.21 -10.45 9.34
N GLY A 146 -2.55 -10.28 8.24
CA GLY A 146 -2.35 -8.96 7.66
C GLY A 146 -1.33 -8.12 8.36
#